data_05e00f8a48c3960651b18487a2aed9f1
#
_entry.id   05e00f8a48c3960651b18487a2aed9f1
#
_cell.length_a   1.000
_cell.length_b   1.000
_cell.length_c   1.000
_cell.angle_alpha   90.00
_cell.angle_beta   90.00
_cell.angle_gamma   90.00
#
_symmetry.space_group_name_H-M   'P 1'
#
loop_
_entity.id
_entity.type
_entity.pdbx_description
1 polymer ?
#
loop_
_entity_poly.entity_id
_entity_poly.type
_entity_poly.pdbx_seq_one_letter_code
_entity_poly.pdbx_strand_id
1 'polypeptide(L)'
;MKEIEDITDIKLFVNEFYEKVKNDILIGPVFLEKIPGDWQPHLDKMHAFWNAALFGVPGFKGNPFAKHAPLKINAEHFDRWLELFDETIDNHFEGYMAEDTKNRAKLMAGMFLSRLQKMNGEHNKVVF
;
A
#
# COMPACT_ATOMS: atom_id res chain seq x y z
N MET A 1 -22.96 4.95 3.91
CA MET A 1 -21.82 4.55 3.07
C MET A 1 -22.08 3.20 2.43
N LYS A 2 -21.39 2.89 1.38
CA LYS A 2 -21.60 1.65 0.63
C LYS A 2 -20.42 0.70 0.80
N GLU A 3 -20.62 -0.55 0.38
CA GLU A 3 -19.57 -1.55 0.29
C GLU A 3 -18.68 -1.32 -0.94
N ILE A 4 -17.45 -1.84 -0.92
CA ILE A 4 -16.58 -1.90 -2.10
C ILE A 4 -17.13 -2.99 -3.02
N GLU A 5 -17.51 -2.63 -4.24
CA GLU A 5 -18.23 -3.54 -5.13
C GLU A 5 -17.51 -3.88 -6.43
N ASP A 6 -16.69 -2.96 -6.95
CA ASP A 6 -16.07 -3.13 -8.27
C ASP A 6 -14.81 -2.29 -8.43
N ILE A 7 -14.25 -2.34 -9.65
CA ILE A 7 -13.01 -1.62 -10.00
C ILE A 7 -13.15 -0.10 -9.86
N THR A 8 -14.35 0.44 -10.04
CA THR A 8 -14.58 1.87 -9.88
C THR A 8 -14.31 2.30 -8.45
N ASP A 9 -14.77 1.51 -7.48
CA ASP A 9 -14.53 1.75 -6.07
C ASP A 9 -13.06 1.60 -5.72
N ILE A 10 -12.38 0.61 -6.32
CA ILE A 10 -10.95 0.41 -6.14
C ILE A 10 -10.18 1.64 -6.64
N LYS A 11 -10.50 2.13 -7.82
CA LYS A 11 -9.83 3.33 -8.37
C LYS A 11 -10.03 4.53 -7.47
N LEU A 12 -11.23 4.68 -6.91
CA LEU A 12 -11.52 5.78 -5.99
C LEU A 12 -10.61 5.73 -4.77
N PHE A 13 -10.58 4.60 -4.06
CA PHE A 13 -9.79 4.57 -2.83
C PHE A 13 -8.29 4.55 -3.09
N VAL A 14 -7.82 3.89 -4.14
CA VAL A 14 -6.39 3.88 -4.48
C VAL A 14 -5.91 5.29 -4.83
N ASN A 15 -6.63 5.98 -5.70
CA ASN A 15 -6.23 7.31 -6.14
C ASN A 15 -6.24 8.31 -4.97
N GLU A 16 -7.26 8.27 -4.15
CA GLU A 16 -7.38 9.16 -3.00
C GLU A 16 -6.33 8.87 -1.94
N PHE A 17 -6.07 7.58 -1.69
CA PHE A 17 -5.03 7.17 -0.77
C PHE A 17 -3.67 7.72 -1.19
N TYR A 18 -3.29 7.56 -2.46
CA TYR A 18 -1.98 8.04 -2.92
C TYR A 18 -1.89 9.57 -2.99
N GLU A 19 -3.02 10.28 -3.15
CA GLU A 19 -3.01 11.73 -2.98
C GLU A 19 -2.65 12.10 -1.53
N LYS A 20 -3.20 11.40 -0.56
CA LYS A 20 -2.84 11.59 0.85
C LYS A 20 -1.38 11.26 1.10
N VAL A 21 -0.89 10.16 0.53
CA VAL A 21 0.52 9.75 0.66
C VAL A 21 1.45 10.83 0.14
N LYS A 22 1.19 11.36 -1.06
CA LYS A 22 2.04 12.41 -1.66
C LYS A 22 2.14 13.65 -0.79
N ASN A 23 1.09 13.98 -0.07
CA ASN A 23 1.01 15.19 0.75
C ASN A 23 1.36 14.94 2.22
N ASP A 24 1.68 13.72 2.59
CA ASP A 24 2.03 13.39 3.97
C ASP A 24 3.47 13.78 4.28
N ILE A 25 3.68 14.38 5.45
CA ILE A 25 4.99 14.87 5.86
C ILE A 25 5.99 13.73 6.07
N LEU A 26 5.53 12.62 6.62
CA LEU A 26 6.43 11.50 6.97
C LEU A 26 6.73 10.63 5.76
N ILE A 27 5.70 10.13 5.07
CA ILE A 27 5.89 9.14 4.01
C ILE A 27 5.92 9.72 2.60
N GLY A 28 5.38 10.93 2.42
CA GLY A 28 5.37 11.59 1.13
C GLY A 28 6.76 11.70 0.48
N PRO A 29 7.76 12.24 1.19
CA PRO A 29 9.11 12.36 0.63
C PRO A 29 9.71 11.03 0.17
N VAL A 30 9.44 9.94 0.90
CA VAL A 30 9.94 8.60 0.56
C VAL A 30 9.36 8.15 -0.79
N PHE A 31 8.04 8.29 -0.95
CA PHE A 31 7.37 7.87 -2.18
C PHE A 31 7.71 8.79 -3.35
N LEU A 32 7.80 10.10 -3.13
CA LEU A 32 8.14 11.06 -4.19
C LEU A 32 9.55 10.84 -4.71
N GLU A 33 10.48 10.46 -3.86
CA GLU A 33 11.83 10.13 -4.28
C GLU A 33 11.84 8.90 -5.18
N LYS A 34 11.01 7.90 -4.85
CA LYS A 34 10.96 6.64 -5.59
C LYS A 34 10.15 6.75 -6.88
N ILE A 35 9.15 7.62 -6.90
CA ILE A 35 8.28 7.85 -8.05
C ILE A 35 8.34 9.34 -8.39
N PRO A 36 9.45 9.81 -8.98
CA PRO A 36 9.66 11.26 -9.19
C PRO A 36 8.86 11.86 -10.33
N GLY A 37 8.30 11.04 -11.20
CA GLY A 37 7.59 11.51 -12.39
C GLY A 37 6.10 11.24 -12.32
N ASP A 38 5.57 10.69 -13.42
CA ASP A 38 4.17 10.37 -13.57
C ASP A 38 3.78 9.18 -12.68
N TRP A 39 2.76 9.37 -11.84
CA TRP A 39 2.25 8.34 -10.94
C TRP A 39 1.26 7.38 -11.59
N GLN A 40 0.78 7.71 -12.79
CA GLN A 40 -0.26 6.90 -13.42
C GLN A 40 0.12 5.42 -13.62
N PRO A 41 1.35 5.09 -14.09
CA PRO A 41 1.74 3.68 -14.19
C PRO A 41 1.69 2.94 -12.85
N HIS A 42 2.07 3.59 -11.77
CA HIS A 42 2.01 3.02 -10.43
C HIS A 42 0.55 2.83 -9.98
N LEU A 43 -0.28 3.85 -10.20
CA LEU A 43 -1.70 3.77 -9.86
C LEU A 43 -2.39 2.63 -10.62
N ASP A 44 -2.10 2.49 -11.91
CA ASP A 44 -2.67 1.41 -12.72
C ASP A 44 -2.31 0.04 -12.18
N LYS A 45 -1.08 -0.14 -11.73
CA LYS A 45 -0.63 -1.39 -11.09
C LYS A 45 -1.37 -1.65 -9.79
N MET A 46 -1.59 -0.62 -9.00
CA MET A 46 -2.30 -0.77 -7.72
C MET A 46 -3.78 -1.05 -7.93
N HIS A 47 -4.39 -0.46 -8.96
CA HIS A 47 -5.76 -0.81 -9.34
C HIS A 47 -5.87 -2.29 -9.69
N ALA A 48 -4.96 -2.79 -10.53
CA ALA A 48 -4.93 -4.19 -10.93
C ALA A 48 -4.64 -5.12 -9.75
N PHE A 49 -3.73 -4.71 -8.87
CA PHE A 49 -3.40 -5.48 -7.67
C PHE A 49 -4.62 -5.69 -6.77
N TRP A 50 -5.31 -4.61 -6.42
CA TRP A 50 -6.47 -4.70 -5.54
C TRP A 50 -7.64 -5.42 -6.21
N ASN A 51 -7.81 -5.24 -7.52
CA ASN A 51 -8.84 -5.95 -8.27
C ASN A 51 -8.60 -7.46 -8.25
N ALA A 52 -7.35 -7.88 -8.39
CA ALA A 52 -6.98 -9.28 -8.26
C ALA A 52 -7.19 -9.78 -6.83
N ALA A 53 -6.74 -9.02 -5.84
CA ALA A 53 -6.81 -9.41 -4.43
C ALA A 53 -8.25 -9.53 -3.92
N LEU A 54 -9.11 -8.60 -4.27
CA LEU A 54 -10.48 -8.54 -3.75
C LEU A 54 -11.49 -9.32 -4.59
N PHE A 55 -11.32 -9.33 -5.90
CA PHE A 55 -12.32 -9.89 -6.81
C PHE A 55 -11.79 -11.01 -7.72
N GLY A 56 -10.53 -11.39 -7.54
CA GLY A 56 -9.95 -12.49 -8.31
C GLY A 56 -9.79 -12.20 -9.80
N VAL A 57 -9.78 -10.93 -10.20
CA VAL A 57 -9.63 -10.55 -11.61
C VAL A 57 -8.18 -10.66 -12.02
N PRO A 58 -7.83 -11.45 -13.05
CA PRO A 58 -6.46 -11.53 -13.52
C PRO A 58 -6.00 -10.22 -14.16
N GLY A 59 -4.69 -9.99 -14.20
CA GLY A 59 -4.13 -8.80 -14.83
C GLY A 59 -3.00 -8.17 -14.05
N PHE A 60 -2.90 -8.44 -12.75
CA PHE A 60 -1.77 -7.95 -11.98
C PHE A 60 -0.56 -8.87 -12.22
N LYS A 61 0.55 -8.25 -12.62
CA LYS A 61 1.84 -8.92 -12.77
C LYS A 61 2.87 -8.18 -11.94
N GLY A 62 3.71 -8.92 -11.25
CA GLY A 62 4.80 -8.35 -10.48
C GLY A 62 4.72 -8.70 -9.00
N ASN A 63 5.64 -8.14 -8.26
CA ASN A 63 5.78 -8.38 -6.84
C ASN A 63 5.69 -7.02 -6.11
N PRO A 64 4.62 -6.77 -5.34
CA PRO A 64 4.48 -5.51 -4.61
C PRO A 64 5.68 -5.23 -3.69
N PHE A 65 6.23 -6.27 -3.06
CA PHE A 65 7.39 -6.13 -2.19
C PHE A 65 8.62 -5.61 -2.94
N ALA A 66 8.84 -6.09 -4.17
CA ALA A 66 10.00 -5.67 -4.96
C ALA A 66 10.02 -4.15 -5.21
N LYS A 67 8.86 -3.52 -5.29
CA LYS A 67 8.76 -2.06 -5.42
C LYS A 67 9.12 -1.33 -4.13
N HIS A 68 8.87 -1.94 -2.99
CA HIS A 68 9.11 -1.35 -1.67
C HIS A 68 10.49 -1.67 -1.11
N ALA A 69 11.12 -2.77 -1.56
CA ALA A 69 12.38 -3.25 -1.01
C ALA A 69 13.50 -2.19 -0.96
N PRO A 70 13.67 -1.32 -1.97
CA PRO A 70 14.71 -0.30 -1.94
C PRO A 70 14.35 0.94 -1.11
N LEU A 71 13.14 1.01 -0.52
CA LEU A 71 12.74 2.15 0.30
C LEU A 71 13.38 2.06 1.68
N LYS A 72 13.87 3.20 2.17
CA LYS A 72 14.40 3.31 3.53
C LYS A 72 13.25 3.65 4.47
N ILE A 73 12.51 2.63 4.86
CA ILE A 73 11.32 2.76 5.70
C ILE A 73 11.38 1.82 6.90
N ASN A 74 10.68 2.19 7.95
CA ASN A 74 10.61 1.43 9.19
C ASN A 74 9.17 1.30 9.67
N ALA A 75 8.96 0.79 10.87
CA ALA A 75 7.64 0.56 11.44
C ALA A 75 6.78 1.83 11.46
N GLU A 76 7.38 2.97 11.77
CA GLU A 76 6.68 4.25 11.83
C GLU A 76 6.07 4.64 10.48
N HIS A 77 6.81 4.41 9.40
CA HIS A 77 6.33 4.67 8.04
C HIS A 77 5.15 3.74 7.69
N PHE A 78 5.24 2.46 8.05
CA PHE A 78 4.15 1.51 7.81
C PHE A 78 2.91 1.84 8.63
N ASP A 79 3.08 2.26 9.89
CA ASP A 79 1.96 2.68 10.74
C ASP A 79 1.24 3.88 10.11
N ARG A 80 1.99 4.85 9.62
CA ARG A 80 1.41 6.03 8.97
C ARG A 80 0.71 5.66 7.67
N TRP A 81 1.30 4.77 6.89
CA TRP A 81 0.71 4.25 5.66
C TRP A 81 -0.65 3.61 5.95
N LEU A 82 -0.72 2.78 6.99
CA LEU A 82 -1.97 2.11 7.39
C LEU A 82 -3.02 3.11 7.91
N GLU A 83 -2.61 4.12 8.68
CA GLU A 83 -3.53 5.17 9.12
C GLU A 83 -4.20 5.86 7.94
N LEU A 84 -3.42 6.26 6.95
CA LEU A 84 -3.93 6.92 5.75
C LEU A 84 -4.82 6.00 4.93
N PHE A 85 -4.44 4.73 4.84
CA PHE A 85 -5.22 3.73 4.10
C PHE A 85 -6.58 3.50 4.78
N ASP A 86 -6.59 3.24 6.08
CA ASP A 86 -7.81 2.99 6.84
C ASP A 86 -8.74 4.21 6.80
N GLU A 87 -8.19 5.40 6.95
CA GLU A 87 -8.94 6.64 6.85
C GLU A 87 -9.61 6.76 5.49
N THR A 88 -8.89 6.45 4.42
CA THR A 88 -9.42 6.53 3.07
C THR A 88 -10.58 5.55 2.86
N ILE A 89 -10.41 4.31 3.31
CA ILE A 89 -11.49 3.31 3.23
C ILE A 89 -12.69 3.77 4.03
N ASP A 90 -12.49 4.18 5.28
CA ASP A 90 -13.57 4.55 6.20
C ASP A 90 -14.34 5.80 5.74
N ASN A 91 -13.70 6.68 4.97
CA ASN A 91 -14.35 7.88 4.45
C ASN A 91 -15.40 7.58 3.37
N HIS A 92 -15.29 6.42 2.71
CA HIS A 92 -16.13 6.12 1.55
C HIS A 92 -16.87 4.80 1.62
N PHE A 93 -16.41 3.86 2.43
CA PHE A 93 -16.92 2.50 2.40
C PHE A 93 -17.14 1.93 3.80
N GLU A 94 -18.07 0.98 3.88
CA GLU A 94 -18.32 0.17 5.07
C GLU A 94 -18.77 -1.22 4.65
N GLY A 95 -18.66 -2.19 5.54
CA GLY A 95 -19.10 -3.55 5.31
C GLY A 95 -17.96 -4.55 5.24
N TYR A 96 -18.30 -5.78 4.85
CA TYR A 96 -17.36 -6.90 4.85
C TYR A 96 -16.13 -6.65 3.97
N MET A 97 -16.35 -6.19 2.73
CA MET A 97 -15.24 -5.95 1.80
C MET A 97 -14.36 -4.79 2.26
N ALA A 98 -14.96 -3.75 2.83
CA ALA A 98 -14.19 -2.63 3.39
C ALA A 98 -13.29 -3.11 4.52
N GLU A 99 -13.82 -3.92 5.44
CA GLU A 99 -13.04 -4.48 6.54
C GLU A 99 -11.97 -5.45 6.03
N ASP A 100 -12.31 -6.30 5.07
CA ASP A 100 -11.36 -7.24 4.47
C ASP A 100 -10.21 -6.50 3.78
N THR A 101 -10.52 -5.40 3.09
CA THR A 101 -9.51 -4.57 2.43
C THR A 101 -8.54 -3.99 3.44
N LYS A 102 -9.03 -3.43 4.55
CA LYS A 102 -8.18 -2.90 5.62
C LYS A 102 -7.32 -4.01 6.23
N ASN A 103 -7.89 -5.18 6.46
CA ASN A 103 -7.15 -6.32 7.03
C ASN A 103 -6.06 -6.81 6.09
N ARG A 104 -6.33 -6.89 4.79
CA ARG A 104 -5.33 -7.28 3.79
C ARG A 104 -4.18 -6.28 3.73
N ALA A 105 -4.49 -4.99 3.80
CA ALA A 105 -3.47 -3.94 3.82
C ALA A 105 -2.57 -4.08 5.06
N LYS A 106 -3.17 -4.36 6.21
CA LYS A 106 -2.43 -4.56 7.46
C LYS A 106 -1.51 -5.78 7.39
N LEU A 107 -2.00 -6.89 6.85
CA LEU A 107 -1.19 -8.10 6.67
C LEU A 107 -0.03 -7.86 5.70
N MET A 108 -0.28 -7.17 4.61
CA MET A 108 0.76 -6.82 3.63
C MET A 108 1.82 -5.92 4.24
N ALA A 109 1.41 -4.88 4.95
CA ALA A 109 2.33 -3.96 5.62
C ALA A 109 3.21 -4.69 6.62
N GLY A 110 2.61 -5.57 7.44
CA GLY A 110 3.35 -6.40 8.39
C GLY A 110 4.35 -7.31 7.72
N MET A 111 3.96 -7.92 6.59
CA MET A 111 4.83 -8.80 5.83
C MET A 111 5.99 -8.03 5.19
N PHE A 112 5.73 -6.86 4.62
CA PHE A 112 6.76 -6.02 4.01
C PHE A 112 7.75 -5.54 5.07
N LEU A 113 7.25 -5.07 6.21
CA LEU A 113 8.10 -4.62 7.32
C LEU A 113 8.98 -5.77 7.82
N SER A 114 8.41 -6.96 8.00
CA SER A 114 9.14 -8.13 8.45
C SER A 114 10.27 -8.49 7.49
N ARG A 115 10.01 -8.45 6.19
CA ARG A 115 11.03 -8.73 5.16
C ARG A 115 12.14 -7.67 5.16
N LEU A 116 11.77 -6.41 5.28
CA LEU A 116 12.75 -5.31 5.32
C LEU A 116 13.61 -5.41 6.56
N GLN A 117 13.03 -5.71 7.71
CA GLN A 117 13.76 -5.90 8.95
C GLN A 117 14.72 -7.09 8.87
N LYS A 118 14.28 -8.18 8.24
CA LYS A 118 15.10 -9.36 8.03
C LYS A 118 16.31 -9.06 7.13
N MET A 119 16.09 -8.33 6.04
CA MET A 119 17.16 -7.92 5.15
C MET A 119 18.17 -7.04 5.88
N ASN A 120 17.69 -6.05 6.64
CA ASN A 120 18.53 -5.18 7.45
C ASN A 120 19.20 -5.95 8.60
N GLY A 121 18.47 -6.89 9.20
CA GLY A 121 18.97 -7.75 10.28
C GLY A 121 20.08 -8.67 9.84
N GLU A 122 19.98 -9.23 8.63
CA GLU A 122 21.06 -10.05 8.05
C GLU A 122 22.32 -9.22 7.86
N HIS A 123 22.16 -7.98 7.42
CA HIS A 123 23.27 -7.05 7.28
C HIS A 123 23.89 -6.74 8.66
N ASN A 124 23.05 -6.60 9.68
CA ASN A 124 23.49 -6.33 11.03
C ASN A 124 24.02 -7.57 11.75
N LYS A 125 23.53 -8.75 11.41
CA LYS A 125 23.95 -10.02 12.02
C LYS A 125 25.43 -10.32 11.83
N VAL A 126 26.00 -9.80 10.77
CA VAL A 126 27.42 -9.95 10.50
C VAL A 126 28.25 -9.27 11.60
N VAL A 127 27.65 -8.32 12.31
CA VAL A 127 28.28 -7.56 13.37
C VAL A 127 28.20 -8.28 14.72
N PHE A 128 27.25 -9.18 14.82
CA PHE A 128 27.08 -9.97 16.05
C PHE A 128 27.82 -11.29 15.96
#